data_bc2dcb91daa4b81f76121bc43e5ca18c
#
_entry.id   bc2dcb91daa4b81f76121bc43e5ca18c
#
_cell.length_a   1.000
_cell.length_b   1.000
_cell.length_c   1.000
_cell.angle_alpha   90.00
_cell.angle_beta   90.00
_cell.angle_gamma   90.00
#
_symmetry.space_group_name_H-M   'P 1'
#
loop_
_entity.id
_entity.type
_entity.pdbx_description
1 polymer ?
#
loop_
_entity_poly.entity_id
_entity_poly.type
_entity_poly.pdbx_seq_one_letter_code
_entity_poly.pdbx_strand_id
1 'polypeptide(L)'
;MQRLVYIFVYPFIYLFASIPFGLLYIVSDFLRFFIYNFLGYRKNIVRQNIKLAFKGISNKKLRQIEKKFYTHFCDITLEALKSLKMSEKEMKERFVFKNIEVLKQFEEKNQSIIVIMGHYSSWEWMLSLGYYMSFKGYGIYTPLMNKYLNQLVQKIRKKHHGYLISRYSAIETMKKKDKEGELAFYGFASDQSPRPKPNIYWRNFLGVKVPVFMGAELIARELNFAIVYARVNRIRRGYYEAEFELLTENPRKTKEYEITDIFTTWLEKDIYNDPTQYLWTHNRFKHRHKITGKD
;
A
#
# COMPACT_ATOMS: atom_id res chain seq x y z
N MET A 1 29.94 -4.64 0.02
CA MET A 1 29.11 -3.75 -0.83
C MET A 1 27.80 -3.29 -0.16
N GLN A 2 26.88 -4.17 0.29
CA GLN A 2 25.61 -3.76 0.92
C GLN A 2 25.80 -2.87 2.18
N ARG A 3 26.77 -3.15 3.04
CA ARG A 3 27.09 -2.37 4.24
C ARG A 3 27.60 -0.96 3.87
N LEU A 4 28.42 -0.85 2.85
CA LEU A 4 28.91 0.47 2.37
C LEU A 4 27.75 1.32 1.86
N VAL A 5 26.88 0.76 1.01
CA VAL A 5 25.66 1.47 0.56
C VAL A 5 24.84 1.97 1.75
N TYR A 6 24.64 1.15 2.77
CA TYR A 6 23.91 1.53 3.98
C TYR A 6 24.62 2.68 4.72
N ILE A 7 25.95 2.60 4.93
CA ILE A 7 26.73 3.64 5.64
C ILE A 7 26.60 4.99 4.93
N PHE A 8 26.61 5.02 3.59
CA PHE A 8 26.46 6.26 2.83
C PHE A 8 25.01 6.77 2.78
N VAL A 9 24.02 5.89 2.70
CA VAL A 9 22.60 6.27 2.56
C VAL A 9 21.95 6.61 3.91
N TYR A 10 22.33 5.92 4.98
CA TYR A 10 21.72 6.09 6.30
C TYR A 10 21.79 7.52 6.86
N PRO A 11 22.93 8.27 6.77
CA PRO A 11 22.99 9.65 7.22
C PRO A 11 21.95 10.56 6.55
N PHE A 12 21.71 10.37 5.24
CA PHE A 12 20.67 11.12 4.51
C PHE A 12 19.27 10.74 4.98
N ILE A 13 18.99 9.44 5.18
CA ILE A 13 17.71 8.99 5.74
C ILE A 13 17.50 9.62 7.12
N TYR A 14 18.52 9.62 7.97
CA TYR A 14 18.45 10.20 9.31
C TYR A 14 18.26 11.71 9.27
N LEU A 15 18.95 12.41 8.38
CA LEU A 15 18.79 13.85 8.16
C LEU A 15 17.34 14.17 7.75
N PHE A 16 16.80 13.54 6.71
CA PHE A 16 15.42 13.77 6.27
C PHE A 16 14.39 13.40 7.34
N ALA A 17 14.65 12.35 8.12
CA ALA A 17 13.79 12.00 9.24
C ALA A 17 13.81 13.05 10.37
N SER A 18 14.88 13.84 10.50
CA SER A 18 15.09 14.78 11.60
C SER A 18 14.52 16.18 11.32
N ILE A 19 14.47 16.60 10.06
CA ILE A 19 14.00 17.97 9.70
C ILE A 19 12.50 18.16 9.96
N PRO A 20 12.04 19.37 10.32
CA PRO A 20 10.62 19.69 10.48
C PRO A 20 9.84 19.48 9.19
N PHE A 21 8.54 19.16 9.26
CA PHE A 21 7.69 18.91 8.09
C PHE A 21 7.66 20.08 7.09
N GLY A 22 7.65 21.33 7.57
CA GLY A 22 7.69 22.49 6.66
C GLY A 22 8.92 22.46 5.74
N LEU A 23 10.10 22.22 6.31
CA LEU A 23 11.35 22.11 5.55
C LEU A 23 11.37 20.82 4.69
N LEU A 24 10.81 19.72 5.21
CA LEU A 24 10.68 18.46 4.47
C LEU A 24 9.94 18.66 3.15
N TYR A 25 8.87 19.46 3.16
CA TYR A 25 8.09 19.73 1.94
C TYR A 25 8.79 20.68 0.96
N ILE A 26 9.64 21.59 1.44
CA ILE A 26 10.52 22.38 0.55
C ILE A 26 11.49 21.43 -0.17
N VAL A 27 12.10 20.51 0.58
CA VAL A 27 12.97 19.46 0.00
C VAL A 27 12.19 18.57 -0.97
N SER A 28 10.96 18.19 -0.63
CA SER A 28 10.09 17.39 -1.50
C SER A 28 9.80 18.10 -2.83
N ASP A 29 9.51 19.41 -2.79
CA ASP A 29 9.24 20.20 -3.99
C ASP A 29 10.48 20.32 -4.89
N PHE A 30 11.67 20.46 -4.27
CA PHE A 30 12.94 20.46 -4.99
C PHE A 30 13.21 19.07 -5.63
N LEU A 31 13.03 17.98 -4.87
CA LEU A 31 13.17 16.62 -5.39
C LEU A 31 12.19 16.34 -6.53
N ARG A 32 10.91 16.75 -6.38
CA ARG A 32 9.92 16.65 -7.44
C ARG A 32 10.39 17.40 -8.69
N PHE A 33 10.87 18.62 -8.55
CA PHE A 33 11.37 19.40 -9.69
C PHE A 33 12.48 18.66 -10.41
N PHE A 34 13.44 18.11 -9.67
CA PHE A 34 14.58 17.39 -10.22
C PHE A 34 14.18 16.04 -10.85
N ILE A 35 13.42 15.23 -10.12
CA ILE A 35 12.96 13.90 -10.58
C ILE A 35 12.07 14.02 -11.81
N TYR A 36 11.17 15.02 -11.83
CA TYR A 36 10.21 15.17 -12.91
C TYR A 36 10.84 15.81 -14.16
N ASN A 37 11.67 16.85 -14.03
CA ASN A 37 12.16 17.60 -15.17
C ASN A 37 13.49 17.08 -15.73
N PHE A 38 14.40 16.60 -14.88
CA PHE A 38 15.73 16.16 -15.30
C PHE A 38 15.85 14.65 -15.40
N LEU A 39 15.53 13.90 -14.34
CA LEU A 39 15.68 12.45 -14.36
C LEU A 39 14.59 11.74 -15.15
N GLY A 40 13.40 12.32 -15.25
CA GLY A 40 12.26 11.68 -15.91
C GLY A 40 11.92 10.31 -15.34
N TYR A 41 12.15 10.09 -14.03
CA TYR A 41 12.01 8.79 -13.39
C TYR A 41 10.64 8.16 -13.67
N ARG A 42 10.63 7.07 -14.41
CA ARG A 42 9.44 6.30 -14.82
C ARG A 42 8.33 7.11 -15.53
N LYS A 43 8.62 8.28 -16.07
CA LYS A 43 7.65 9.21 -16.65
C LYS A 43 6.84 8.58 -17.79
N ASN A 44 7.47 7.77 -18.64
CA ASN A 44 6.78 7.05 -19.69
C ASN A 44 5.79 6.02 -19.14
N ILE A 45 6.16 5.31 -18.06
CA ILE A 45 5.28 4.34 -17.39
C ILE A 45 4.08 5.05 -16.78
N VAL A 46 4.30 6.15 -16.04
CA VAL A 46 3.24 6.96 -15.43
C VAL A 46 2.26 7.45 -16.49
N ARG A 47 2.75 8.06 -17.57
CA ARG A 47 1.91 8.54 -18.69
C ARG A 47 1.12 7.42 -19.35
N GLN A 48 1.77 6.30 -19.62
CA GLN A 48 1.11 5.15 -20.23
C GLN A 48 0.01 4.60 -19.33
N ASN A 49 0.28 4.43 -18.04
CA ASN A 49 -0.69 3.95 -17.07
C ASN A 49 -1.91 4.89 -16.99
N ILE A 50 -1.69 6.20 -16.88
CA ILE A 50 -2.79 7.18 -16.82
C ILE A 50 -3.60 7.17 -18.12
N LYS A 51 -2.97 7.12 -19.30
CA LYS A 51 -3.67 7.04 -20.58
C LYS A 51 -4.51 5.79 -20.73
N LEU A 52 -4.03 4.65 -20.22
CA LEU A 52 -4.77 3.38 -20.24
C LEU A 52 -5.98 3.41 -19.31
N ALA A 53 -5.80 3.98 -18.11
CA ALA A 53 -6.86 4.09 -17.11
C ALA A 53 -7.94 5.13 -17.48
N PHE A 54 -7.56 6.22 -18.14
CA PHE A 54 -8.45 7.33 -18.53
C PHE A 54 -8.50 7.46 -20.03
N LYS A 55 -9.25 6.58 -20.70
CA LYS A 55 -9.42 6.62 -22.16
C LYS A 55 -9.92 7.98 -22.63
N GLY A 56 -9.30 8.54 -23.65
CA GLY A 56 -9.68 9.85 -24.20
C GLY A 56 -9.23 11.06 -23.37
N ILE A 57 -8.42 10.89 -22.34
CA ILE A 57 -7.92 12.00 -21.52
C ILE A 57 -7.15 13.01 -22.37
N SER A 58 -7.46 14.30 -22.21
CA SER A 58 -6.73 15.37 -22.88
C SER A 58 -5.29 15.48 -22.37
N ASN A 59 -4.36 15.89 -23.24
CA ASN A 59 -2.96 16.08 -22.85
C ASN A 59 -2.79 17.10 -21.70
N LYS A 60 -3.67 18.11 -21.62
CA LYS A 60 -3.69 19.09 -20.51
C LYS A 60 -4.00 18.40 -19.18
N LYS A 61 -5.09 17.62 -19.13
CA LYS A 61 -5.51 16.91 -17.92
C LYS A 61 -4.49 15.84 -17.50
N LEU A 62 -3.96 15.08 -18.47
CA LEU A 62 -2.89 14.11 -18.24
C LEU A 62 -1.68 14.76 -17.54
N ARG A 63 -1.18 15.87 -18.06
CA ARG A 63 -0.04 16.59 -17.46
C ARG A 63 -0.37 17.13 -16.06
N GLN A 64 -1.61 17.56 -15.81
CA GLN A 64 -2.03 18.00 -14.48
C GLN A 64 -1.98 16.85 -13.46
N ILE A 65 -2.56 15.68 -13.81
CA ILE A 65 -2.51 14.49 -12.95
C ILE A 65 -1.06 14.07 -12.72
N GLU A 66 -0.26 13.97 -13.80
CA GLU A 66 1.15 13.58 -13.73
C GLU A 66 1.95 14.49 -12.77
N LYS A 67 1.86 15.80 -12.89
CA LYS A 67 2.58 16.75 -12.02
C LYS A 67 2.15 16.63 -10.56
N LYS A 68 0.85 16.56 -10.29
CA LYS A 68 0.32 16.39 -8.92
C LYS A 68 0.70 15.04 -8.33
N PHE A 69 0.68 13.99 -9.14
CA PHE A 69 1.16 12.66 -8.73
C PHE A 69 2.64 12.70 -8.30
N TYR A 70 3.53 13.32 -9.07
CA TYR A 70 4.96 13.40 -8.68
C TYR A 70 5.16 14.25 -7.42
N THR A 71 4.36 15.28 -7.18
CA THR A 71 4.38 16.02 -5.90
C THR A 71 4.01 15.06 -4.76
N HIS A 72 2.89 14.37 -4.88
CA HIS A 72 2.44 13.41 -3.87
C HIS A 72 3.45 12.26 -3.67
N PHE A 73 3.99 11.71 -4.76
CA PHE A 73 4.98 10.63 -4.71
C PHE A 73 6.25 11.02 -3.94
N CYS A 74 6.76 12.23 -4.15
CA CYS A 74 7.91 12.73 -3.39
C CYS A 74 7.55 12.97 -1.93
N ASP A 75 6.37 13.54 -1.65
CA ASP A 75 5.87 13.76 -0.29
C ASP A 75 5.82 12.45 0.50
N ILE A 76 5.07 11.44 0.02
CA ILE A 76 4.92 10.17 0.74
C ILE A 76 6.24 9.40 0.88
N THR A 77 7.16 9.55 -0.08
CA THR A 77 8.50 8.94 0.00
C THR A 77 9.29 9.54 1.16
N LEU A 78 9.30 10.86 1.31
CA LEU A 78 10.00 11.53 2.42
C LEU A 78 9.26 11.34 3.75
N GLU A 79 7.93 11.32 3.75
CA GLU A 79 7.10 11.03 4.90
C GLU A 79 7.33 9.62 5.45
N ALA A 80 7.52 8.63 4.57
CA ALA A 80 7.90 7.28 4.98
C ALA A 80 9.28 7.26 5.69
N LEU A 81 10.26 8.04 5.21
CA LEU A 81 11.54 8.20 5.91
C LEU A 81 11.39 8.96 7.23
N LYS A 82 10.54 9.99 7.25
CA LYS A 82 10.22 10.78 8.43
C LYS A 82 9.67 9.92 9.59
N SER A 83 8.97 8.84 9.28
CA SER A 83 8.42 7.89 10.27
C SER A 83 9.50 7.34 11.22
N LEU A 84 10.77 7.30 10.81
CA LEU A 84 11.89 6.91 11.68
C LEU A 84 11.98 7.76 12.97
N LYS A 85 11.63 9.06 12.88
CA LYS A 85 11.76 10.03 13.97
C LYS A 85 10.43 10.53 14.52
N MET A 86 9.32 10.33 13.81
CA MET A 86 8.01 10.76 14.28
C MET A 86 7.66 10.16 15.63
N SER A 87 7.13 10.98 16.53
CA SER A 87 6.52 10.52 17.76
C SER A 87 5.16 9.88 17.51
N GLU A 88 4.66 9.09 18.46
CA GLU A 88 3.30 8.56 18.39
C GLU A 88 2.26 9.69 18.32
N LYS A 89 2.42 10.73 19.14
CA LYS A 89 1.55 11.91 19.11
C LYS A 89 1.49 12.55 17.73
N GLU A 90 2.65 12.82 17.12
CA GLU A 90 2.72 13.42 15.78
C GLU A 90 2.12 12.50 14.70
N MET A 91 2.30 11.18 14.80
CA MET A 91 1.69 10.22 13.90
C MET A 91 0.16 10.23 14.02
N LYS A 92 -0.37 10.19 15.26
CA LYS A 92 -1.82 10.23 15.53
C LYS A 92 -2.48 11.54 15.08
N GLU A 93 -1.77 12.67 15.17
CA GLU A 93 -2.26 13.96 14.66
C GLU A 93 -2.33 14.03 13.13
N ARG A 94 -1.42 13.34 12.45
CA ARG A 94 -1.29 13.40 10.98
C ARG A 94 -1.98 12.27 10.24
N PHE A 95 -2.23 11.16 10.91
CA PHE A 95 -2.91 10.00 10.35
C PHE A 95 -4.02 9.54 11.29
N VAL A 96 -5.26 9.82 10.91
CA VAL A 96 -6.45 9.59 11.73
C VAL A 96 -7.22 8.38 11.20
N PHE A 97 -7.64 7.50 12.09
CA PHE A 97 -8.57 6.41 11.78
C PHE A 97 -9.98 6.84 12.16
N LYS A 98 -10.89 6.94 11.17
CA LYS A 98 -12.25 7.51 11.36
C LYS A 98 -13.21 6.57 12.10
N ASN A 99 -13.28 5.34 11.66
CA ASN A 99 -14.26 4.36 12.13
C ASN A 99 -13.56 3.07 12.57
N ILE A 100 -12.63 3.23 13.51
CA ILE A 100 -11.79 2.14 14.03
C ILE A 100 -12.62 1.00 14.66
N GLU A 101 -13.84 1.30 15.10
CA GLU A 101 -14.80 0.34 15.65
C GLU A 101 -15.14 -0.79 14.68
N VAL A 102 -15.06 -0.55 13.36
CA VAL A 102 -15.20 -1.61 12.34
C VAL A 102 -14.16 -2.71 12.51
N LEU A 103 -12.98 -2.38 13.05
CA LEU A 103 -11.94 -3.39 13.34
C LEU A 103 -12.06 -3.92 14.76
N LYS A 104 -12.39 -3.07 15.74
CA LYS A 104 -12.47 -3.45 17.15
C LYS A 104 -13.52 -4.50 17.45
N GLN A 105 -14.64 -4.53 16.72
CA GLN A 105 -15.62 -5.59 16.83
C GLN A 105 -15.03 -6.99 16.65
N PHE A 106 -13.95 -7.13 15.88
CA PHE A 106 -13.26 -8.41 15.67
C PHE A 106 -12.31 -8.75 16.82
N GLU A 107 -11.79 -7.75 17.54
CA GLU A 107 -11.09 -7.98 18.80
C GLU A 107 -12.04 -8.54 19.86
N GLU A 108 -13.24 -7.98 19.98
CA GLU A 108 -14.28 -8.46 20.88
C GLU A 108 -14.73 -9.88 20.56
N LYS A 109 -14.78 -10.22 19.26
CA LYS A 109 -15.09 -11.59 18.79
C LYS A 109 -13.92 -12.56 18.87
N ASN A 110 -12.72 -12.12 19.30
CA ASN A 110 -11.47 -12.88 19.26
C ASN A 110 -11.19 -13.48 17.87
N GLN A 111 -11.35 -12.66 16.84
CA GLN A 111 -11.20 -13.07 15.44
C GLN A 111 -10.09 -12.29 14.76
N SER A 112 -9.10 -12.98 14.20
CA SER A 112 -8.10 -12.37 13.33
C SER A 112 -8.72 -11.84 12.03
N ILE A 113 -8.15 -10.76 11.48
CA ILE A 113 -8.68 -10.10 10.28
C ILE A 113 -7.61 -9.83 9.24
N ILE A 114 -8.04 -9.67 7.99
CA ILE A 114 -7.22 -9.15 6.91
C ILE A 114 -7.67 -7.72 6.59
N VAL A 115 -6.73 -6.79 6.60
CA VAL A 115 -6.92 -5.42 6.14
C VAL A 115 -6.33 -5.29 4.75
N ILE A 116 -7.18 -5.22 3.72
CA ILE A 116 -6.75 -5.11 2.33
C ILE A 116 -6.79 -3.66 1.86
N MET A 117 -5.78 -3.23 1.10
CA MET A 117 -5.65 -1.85 0.61
C MET A 117 -4.91 -1.80 -0.72
N GLY A 118 -4.97 -0.66 -1.41
CA GLY A 118 -4.12 -0.33 -2.56
C GLY A 118 -2.89 0.48 -2.15
N HIS A 119 -1.89 0.57 -3.06
CA HIS A 119 -0.82 1.56 -2.94
C HIS A 119 -1.37 2.95 -3.33
N TYR A 120 -2.26 3.45 -2.50
CA TYR A 120 -3.00 4.69 -2.69
C TYR A 120 -2.81 5.62 -1.49
N SER A 121 -2.61 6.90 -1.74
CA SER A 121 -2.37 7.91 -0.69
C SER A 121 -1.17 7.56 0.21
N SER A 122 -1.23 7.74 1.52
CA SER A 122 -0.17 7.44 2.49
C SER A 122 -0.32 6.04 3.10
N TRP A 123 -0.36 4.99 2.28
CA TRP A 123 -0.51 3.59 2.75
C TRP A 123 0.59 3.16 3.73
N GLU A 124 1.77 3.78 3.68
CA GLU A 124 2.88 3.44 4.60
C GLU A 124 2.54 3.78 6.05
N TRP A 125 1.74 4.81 6.29
CA TRP A 125 1.35 5.20 7.65
C TRP A 125 0.23 4.35 8.25
N MET A 126 -0.38 3.45 7.48
CA MET A 126 -1.27 2.41 8.01
C MET A 126 -0.59 1.54 9.08
N LEU A 127 0.74 1.50 9.11
CA LEU A 127 1.50 0.83 10.19
C LEU A 127 1.13 1.35 11.59
N SER A 128 0.66 2.60 11.70
CA SER A 128 0.25 3.22 12.96
C SER A 128 -1.07 2.68 13.52
N LEU A 129 -1.79 1.83 12.78
CA LEU A 129 -2.96 1.11 13.27
C LEU A 129 -2.65 0.32 14.55
N GLY A 130 -1.41 -0.17 14.70
CA GLY A 130 -0.95 -0.84 15.90
C GLY A 130 -1.00 -0.01 17.20
N TYR A 131 -1.19 1.32 17.11
CA TYR A 131 -1.43 2.16 18.29
C TYR A 131 -2.86 2.07 18.86
N TYR A 132 -3.78 1.53 18.07
CA TYR A 132 -5.22 1.55 18.37
C TYR A 132 -5.79 0.17 18.62
N MET A 133 -5.05 -0.86 18.21
CA MET A 133 -5.47 -2.26 18.29
C MET A 133 -4.68 -2.98 19.39
N SER A 134 -5.33 -3.88 20.11
CA SER A 134 -4.67 -4.80 21.05
C SER A 134 -3.99 -5.95 20.33
N PHE A 135 -4.50 -6.32 19.15
CA PHE A 135 -3.93 -7.35 18.29
C PHE A 135 -2.62 -6.90 17.64
N LYS A 136 -1.70 -7.84 17.41
CA LYS A 136 -0.48 -7.55 16.66
C LYS A 136 -0.80 -7.30 15.18
N GLY A 137 -0.25 -6.21 14.64
CA GLY A 137 -0.38 -5.86 13.23
C GLY A 137 0.79 -6.36 12.39
N TYR A 138 0.50 -7.13 11.34
CA TYR A 138 1.49 -7.67 10.41
C TYR A 138 1.28 -7.12 9.00
N GLY A 139 2.22 -6.34 8.47
CA GLY A 139 2.22 -5.95 7.07
C GLY A 139 2.91 -7.02 6.20
N ILE A 140 2.24 -7.46 5.15
CA ILE A 140 2.85 -8.38 4.17
C ILE A 140 3.70 -7.58 3.20
N TYR A 141 5.00 -7.89 3.11
CA TYR A 141 5.94 -7.10 2.31
C TYR A 141 6.91 -7.95 1.50
N THR A 142 7.51 -7.35 0.50
CA THR A 142 8.66 -7.92 -0.22
C THR A 142 9.94 -7.45 0.45
N PRO A 143 10.76 -8.36 1.02
CA PRO A 143 12.03 -7.99 1.64
C PRO A 143 12.95 -7.26 0.67
N LEU A 144 13.63 -6.22 1.16
CA LEU A 144 14.61 -5.49 0.37
C LEU A 144 15.88 -6.33 0.18
N MET A 145 16.49 -6.24 -1.00
CA MET A 145 17.74 -6.96 -1.31
C MET A 145 18.89 -6.55 -0.39
N ASN A 146 18.98 -5.27 -0.01
CA ASN A 146 19.95 -4.80 0.96
C ASN A 146 19.48 -5.13 2.38
N LYS A 147 20.17 -6.06 3.05
CA LYS A 147 19.77 -6.55 4.38
C LYS A 147 19.77 -5.44 5.46
N TYR A 148 20.65 -4.46 5.37
CA TYR A 148 20.71 -3.36 6.34
C TYR A 148 19.55 -2.37 6.17
N LEU A 149 19.20 -2.03 4.92
CA LEU A 149 18.01 -1.24 4.64
C LEU A 149 16.74 -2.00 5.02
N ASN A 150 16.70 -3.31 4.80
CA ASN A 150 15.59 -4.16 5.22
C ASN A 150 15.41 -4.14 6.76
N GLN A 151 16.49 -4.25 7.52
CA GLN A 151 16.46 -4.11 8.98
C GLN A 151 16.00 -2.73 9.43
N LEU A 152 16.41 -1.66 8.73
CA LEU A 152 15.95 -0.31 9.02
C LEU A 152 14.44 -0.17 8.83
N VAL A 153 13.89 -0.67 7.72
CA VAL A 153 12.44 -0.67 7.48
C VAL A 153 11.70 -1.43 8.57
N GLN A 154 12.19 -2.62 8.95
CA GLN A 154 11.59 -3.38 10.06
C GLN A 154 11.65 -2.60 11.38
N LYS A 155 12.78 -1.91 11.68
CA LYS A 155 12.92 -1.08 12.88
C LYS A 155 11.92 0.08 12.90
N ILE A 156 11.73 0.75 11.76
CA ILE A 156 10.74 1.84 11.63
C ILE A 156 9.34 1.30 11.94
N ARG A 157 8.96 0.19 11.33
CA ARG A 157 7.61 -0.37 11.50
C ARG A 157 7.37 -0.89 12.91
N LYS A 158 8.37 -1.56 13.50
CA LYS A 158 8.28 -2.02 14.89
C LYS A 158 8.13 -0.87 15.88
N LYS A 159 8.76 0.28 15.62
CA LYS A 159 8.59 1.50 16.41
C LYS A 159 7.14 1.97 16.47
N HIS A 160 6.38 1.78 15.41
CA HIS A 160 4.97 2.15 15.31
C HIS A 160 4.02 0.95 15.55
N HIS A 161 4.46 -0.04 16.33
CA HIS A 161 3.72 -1.27 16.66
C HIS A 161 3.33 -2.13 15.45
N GLY A 162 3.94 -1.89 14.28
CA GLY A 162 3.77 -2.70 13.09
C GLY A 162 4.87 -3.74 12.95
N TYR A 163 4.52 -4.96 12.58
CA TYR A 163 5.45 -6.04 12.28
C TYR A 163 5.41 -6.37 10.79
N LEU A 164 6.39 -7.11 10.30
CA LEU A 164 6.47 -7.49 8.90
C LEU A 164 6.57 -8.99 8.72
N ILE A 165 5.79 -9.51 7.80
CA ILE A 165 5.90 -10.89 7.31
C ILE A 165 6.30 -10.86 5.84
N SER A 166 7.33 -11.64 5.48
CA SER A 166 7.73 -11.77 4.08
C SER A 166 6.59 -12.40 3.25
N ARG A 167 6.29 -11.81 2.09
CA ARG A 167 5.31 -12.37 1.15
C ARG A 167 5.59 -13.82 0.75
N TYR A 168 6.84 -14.25 0.84
CA TYR A 168 7.26 -15.61 0.45
C TYR A 168 6.90 -16.67 1.49
N SER A 169 6.70 -16.26 2.75
CA SER A 169 6.30 -17.13 3.86
C SER A 169 4.98 -16.71 4.52
N ALA A 170 4.24 -15.79 3.90
CA ALA A 170 3.07 -15.17 4.52
C ALA A 170 2.01 -16.22 4.91
N ILE A 171 1.61 -17.07 3.97
CA ILE A 171 0.57 -18.08 4.19
C ILE A 171 0.97 -19.04 5.31
N GLU A 172 2.19 -19.59 5.26
CA GLU A 172 2.69 -20.54 6.29
C GLU A 172 2.77 -19.87 7.67
N THR A 173 3.27 -18.61 7.71
CA THR A 173 3.39 -17.86 8.94
C THR A 173 2.03 -17.56 9.55
N MET A 174 1.04 -17.15 8.74
CA MET A 174 -0.31 -16.87 9.21
C MET A 174 -0.99 -18.13 9.75
N LYS A 175 -0.89 -19.25 9.03
CA LYS A 175 -1.40 -20.56 9.49
C LYS A 175 -0.77 -21.02 10.81
N LYS A 176 0.54 -20.82 10.96
CA LYS A 176 1.23 -21.14 12.19
C LYS A 176 0.71 -20.31 13.36
N LYS A 177 0.58 -18.99 13.17
CA LYS A 177 0.08 -18.07 14.19
C LYS A 177 -1.37 -18.37 14.59
N ASP A 178 -2.20 -18.68 13.63
CA ASP A 178 -3.59 -19.08 13.87
C ASP A 178 -3.67 -20.35 14.73
N LYS A 179 -2.87 -21.38 14.41
CA LYS A 179 -2.76 -22.61 15.21
C LYS A 179 -2.23 -22.37 16.63
N GLU A 180 -1.37 -21.39 16.81
CA GLU A 180 -0.82 -20.97 18.11
C GLU A 180 -1.80 -20.10 18.90
N GLY A 181 -2.98 -19.78 18.34
CA GLY A 181 -4.00 -18.92 18.95
C GLY A 181 -3.60 -17.44 19.00
N GLU A 182 -2.60 -17.02 18.22
CA GLU A 182 -2.23 -15.60 18.15
C GLU A 182 -3.23 -14.84 17.31
N LEU A 183 -3.95 -13.92 17.96
CA LEU A 183 -4.87 -13.02 17.29
C LEU A 183 -4.12 -11.85 16.66
N ALA A 184 -4.43 -11.55 15.39
CA ALA A 184 -3.71 -10.54 14.63
C ALA A 184 -4.57 -9.88 13.54
N PHE A 185 -4.14 -8.70 13.10
CA PHE A 185 -4.58 -8.11 11.84
C PHE A 185 -3.44 -8.14 10.81
N TYR A 186 -3.76 -8.53 9.58
CA TYR A 186 -2.80 -8.71 8.50
C TYR A 186 -3.06 -7.73 7.36
N GLY A 187 -2.11 -6.79 7.12
CA GLY A 187 -2.20 -5.78 6.07
C GLY A 187 -1.69 -6.29 4.72
N PHE A 188 -2.54 -6.24 3.69
CA PHE A 188 -2.23 -6.61 2.32
C PHE A 188 -2.41 -5.44 1.36
N ALA A 189 -1.34 -5.00 0.71
CA ALA A 189 -1.42 -4.10 -0.45
C ALA A 189 -1.45 -4.93 -1.73
N SER A 190 -2.65 -5.15 -2.31
CA SER A 190 -2.91 -6.21 -3.30
C SER A 190 -3.09 -5.74 -4.74
N ASP A 191 -2.83 -4.47 -5.06
CA ASP A 191 -3.11 -3.84 -6.36
C ASP A 191 -1.99 -3.94 -7.39
N GLN A 192 -0.82 -4.48 -7.03
CA GLN A 192 0.29 -4.62 -7.95
C GLN A 192 0.12 -5.81 -8.92
N SER A 193 1.01 -5.89 -9.91
CA SER A 193 0.92 -6.86 -11.01
C SER A 193 1.70 -8.13 -10.70
N PRO A 194 1.05 -9.29 -10.46
CA PRO A 194 1.74 -10.56 -10.35
C PRO A 194 2.35 -11.00 -11.68
N ARG A 195 3.32 -11.92 -11.62
CA ARG A 195 3.80 -12.59 -12.84
C ARG A 195 2.71 -13.54 -13.33
N PRO A 196 2.33 -13.50 -14.61
CA PRO A 196 1.40 -14.46 -15.17
C PRO A 196 1.88 -15.90 -14.97
N LYS A 197 0.96 -16.75 -14.55
CA LYS A 197 1.13 -18.19 -14.37
C LYS A 197 -0.12 -18.87 -14.95
N PRO A 198 -0.07 -20.17 -15.27
CA PRO A 198 -1.29 -20.95 -15.53
C PRO A 198 -2.30 -20.73 -14.37
N ASN A 199 -3.56 -20.61 -14.69
CA ASN A 199 -4.67 -20.42 -13.72
C ASN A 199 -4.59 -19.15 -12.87
N ILE A 200 -3.87 -18.11 -13.30
CA ILE A 200 -3.94 -16.82 -12.64
C ILE A 200 -5.25 -16.12 -13.01
N TYR A 201 -5.89 -15.50 -12.02
CA TYR A 201 -7.11 -14.73 -12.26
C TYR A 201 -6.82 -13.43 -13.02
N TRP A 202 -7.56 -13.19 -14.10
CA TRP A 202 -7.51 -11.99 -14.91
C TRP A 202 -8.77 -11.18 -14.72
N ARG A 203 -8.62 -9.91 -14.38
CA ARG A 203 -9.72 -8.97 -14.18
C ARG A 203 -9.51 -7.70 -14.99
N ASN A 204 -10.59 -7.03 -15.35
CA ASN A 204 -10.54 -5.65 -15.80
C ASN A 204 -10.23 -4.75 -14.61
N PHE A 205 -9.17 -3.97 -14.71
CA PHE A 205 -8.78 -2.95 -13.74
C PHE A 205 -8.55 -1.63 -14.46
N LEU A 206 -9.33 -0.60 -14.10
CA LEU A 206 -9.35 0.70 -14.81
C LEU A 206 -9.54 0.52 -16.33
N GLY A 207 -10.44 -0.39 -16.70
CA GLY A 207 -10.77 -0.69 -18.11
C GLY A 207 -9.73 -1.48 -18.90
N VAL A 208 -8.72 -2.06 -18.23
CA VAL A 208 -7.66 -2.88 -18.84
C VAL A 208 -7.63 -4.26 -18.20
N LYS A 209 -7.68 -5.33 -19.01
CA LYS A 209 -7.58 -6.72 -18.50
C LYS A 209 -6.14 -7.01 -18.04
N VAL A 210 -5.98 -7.38 -16.77
CA VAL A 210 -4.69 -7.58 -16.10
C VAL A 210 -4.75 -8.74 -15.11
N PRO A 211 -3.62 -9.41 -14.82
CA PRO A 211 -3.59 -10.39 -13.75
C PRO A 211 -3.63 -9.70 -12.38
N VAL A 212 -4.28 -10.34 -11.40
CA VAL A 212 -4.45 -9.81 -10.05
C VAL A 212 -3.93 -10.78 -8.99
N PHE A 213 -3.55 -10.24 -7.82
CA PHE A 213 -3.14 -11.05 -6.69
C PHE A 213 -4.37 -11.59 -5.94
N MET A 214 -4.38 -12.90 -5.72
CA MET A 214 -5.43 -13.61 -5.00
C MET A 214 -5.06 -13.94 -3.55
N GLY A 215 -3.85 -13.60 -3.11
CA GLY A 215 -3.31 -14.08 -1.85
C GLY A 215 -4.16 -13.73 -0.62
N ALA A 216 -4.72 -12.52 -0.55
CA ALA A 216 -5.56 -12.09 0.55
C ALA A 216 -6.88 -12.89 0.60
N GLU A 217 -7.54 -13.09 -0.55
CA GLU A 217 -8.78 -13.86 -0.65
C GLU A 217 -8.56 -15.34 -0.30
N LEU A 218 -7.53 -15.95 -0.88
CA LEU A 218 -7.25 -17.37 -0.65
C LEU A 218 -6.99 -17.68 0.82
N ILE A 219 -6.15 -16.88 1.49
CA ILE A 219 -5.84 -17.10 2.90
C ILE A 219 -7.02 -16.76 3.81
N ALA A 220 -7.82 -15.73 3.48
CA ALA A 220 -9.03 -15.40 4.20
C ALA A 220 -10.04 -16.55 4.19
N ARG A 221 -10.26 -17.15 3.02
CA ARG A 221 -11.17 -18.31 2.89
C ARG A 221 -10.63 -19.54 3.62
N GLU A 222 -9.33 -19.77 3.58
CA GLU A 222 -8.70 -20.90 4.24
C GLU A 222 -8.79 -20.80 5.78
N LEU A 223 -8.44 -19.65 6.35
CA LEU A 223 -8.42 -19.42 7.80
C LEU A 223 -9.75 -18.87 8.34
N ASN A 224 -10.70 -18.55 7.47
CA ASN A 224 -11.96 -17.86 7.80
C ASN A 224 -11.76 -16.51 8.50
N PHE A 225 -10.75 -15.75 8.06
CA PHE A 225 -10.50 -14.40 8.57
C PHE A 225 -11.37 -13.38 7.84
N ALA A 226 -12.10 -12.56 8.59
CA ALA A 226 -12.84 -11.47 8.01
C ALA A 226 -11.93 -10.53 7.20
N ILE A 227 -12.45 -9.94 6.13
CA ILE A 227 -11.70 -8.99 5.30
C ILE A 227 -12.35 -7.60 5.37
N VAL A 228 -11.51 -6.62 5.64
CA VAL A 228 -11.85 -5.20 5.71
C VAL A 228 -11.01 -4.43 4.70
N TYR A 229 -11.65 -3.59 3.90
CA TYR A 229 -10.96 -2.63 3.02
C TYR A 229 -10.55 -1.40 3.80
N ALA A 230 -9.30 -0.97 3.63
CA ALA A 230 -8.83 0.31 4.17
C ALA A 230 -8.66 1.32 3.04
N ARG A 231 -9.46 2.37 3.09
CA ARG A 231 -9.36 3.54 2.21
C ARG A 231 -8.56 4.63 2.91
N VAL A 232 -7.49 5.10 2.27
CA VAL A 232 -6.68 6.20 2.81
C VAL A 232 -6.90 7.44 1.96
N ASN A 233 -7.35 8.52 2.58
CA ASN A 233 -7.60 9.80 1.93
C ASN A 233 -6.59 10.85 2.41
N ARG A 234 -6.12 11.71 1.51
CA ARG A 234 -5.34 12.90 1.85
C ARG A 234 -6.26 14.07 2.12
N ILE A 235 -6.29 14.55 3.36
CA ILE A 235 -7.05 15.75 3.77
C ILE A 235 -6.33 17.01 3.31
N ARG A 236 -5.03 17.05 3.56
CA ARG A 236 -4.09 18.08 3.08
C ARG A 236 -2.69 17.50 3.08
N ARG A 237 -1.73 18.24 2.56
CA ARG A 237 -0.33 17.79 2.52
C ARG A 237 0.16 17.41 3.91
N GLY A 238 0.57 16.14 4.10
CA GLY A 238 1.04 15.59 5.37
C GLY A 238 -0.03 15.30 6.41
N TYR A 239 -1.30 15.28 6.01
CA TYR A 239 -2.42 14.89 6.86
C TYR A 239 -3.35 13.97 6.10
N TYR A 240 -3.64 12.84 6.70
CA TYR A 240 -4.39 11.76 6.07
C TYR A 240 -5.44 11.21 7.04
N GLU A 241 -6.43 10.57 6.48
CA GLU A 241 -7.40 9.77 7.23
C GLU A 241 -7.57 8.40 6.58
N ALA A 242 -7.81 7.40 7.39
CA ALA A 242 -8.17 6.07 6.92
C ALA A 242 -9.58 5.72 7.39
N GLU A 243 -10.35 5.14 6.49
CA GLU A 243 -11.68 4.60 6.74
C GLU A 243 -11.70 3.11 6.42
N PHE A 244 -12.48 2.36 7.19
CA PHE A 244 -12.60 0.92 7.04
C PHE A 244 -14.00 0.55 6.55
N GLU A 245 -14.05 -0.35 5.58
CA GLU A 245 -15.28 -0.87 5.02
C GLU A 245 -15.21 -2.40 5.00
N LEU A 246 -16.20 -3.05 5.64
CA LEU A 246 -16.23 -4.50 5.74
C LEU A 246 -16.56 -5.11 4.38
N LEU A 247 -15.67 -5.95 3.83
CA LEU A 247 -15.97 -6.72 2.64
C LEU A 247 -16.80 -7.95 2.97
N THR A 248 -16.36 -8.72 3.95
CA THR A 248 -17.10 -9.90 4.43
C THR A 248 -16.55 -10.36 5.80
N GLU A 249 -17.47 -10.81 6.67
CA GLU A 249 -17.13 -11.54 7.90
C GLU A 249 -16.89 -13.04 7.63
N ASN A 250 -17.50 -13.58 6.56
CA ASN A 250 -17.50 -15.01 6.26
C ASN A 250 -16.95 -15.29 4.86
N PRO A 251 -15.64 -15.20 4.65
CA PRO A 251 -15.04 -15.35 3.33
C PRO A 251 -15.29 -16.73 2.70
N ARG A 252 -15.52 -17.78 3.52
CA ARG A 252 -15.89 -19.12 3.02
C ARG A 252 -17.23 -19.16 2.30
N LYS A 253 -18.14 -18.23 2.61
CA LYS A 253 -19.47 -18.14 1.97
C LYS A 253 -19.47 -17.31 0.70
N THR A 254 -18.39 -16.59 0.38
CA THR A 254 -18.27 -15.81 -0.85
C THR A 254 -17.99 -16.71 -2.05
N LYS A 255 -18.39 -16.25 -3.24
CA LYS A 255 -18.01 -16.89 -4.51
C LYS A 255 -16.51 -16.77 -4.75
N GLU A 256 -15.98 -17.62 -5.60
CA GLU A 256 -14.60 -17.51 -6.04
C GLU A 256 -14.37 -16.17 -6.74
N TYR A 257 -13.27 -15.49 -6.40
CA TYR A 257 -12.87 -14.16 -6.88
C TYR A 257 -13.72 -12.98 -6.37
N GLU A 258 -14.82 -13.20 -5.68
CA GLU A 258 -15.75 -12.15 -5.26
C GLU A 258 -15.08 -11.09 -4.38
N ILE A 259 -14.26 -11.50 -3.41
CA ILE A 259 -13.53 -10.60 -2.50
C ILE A 259 -12.56 -9.73 -3.30
N THR A 260 -11.79 -10.34 -4.19
CA THR A 260 -10.84 -9.65 -5.06
C THR A 260 -11.56 -8.67 -5.99
N ASP A 261 -12.72 -9.03 -6.46
CA ASP A 261 -13.55 -8.20 -7.33
C ASP A 261 -14.11 -6.98 -6.61
N ILE A 262 -14.65 -7.14 -5.41
CA ILE A 262 -15.13 -6.04 -4.58
C ILE A 262 -13.97 -5.08 -4.27
N PHE A 263 -12.85 -5.61 -3.75
CA PHE A 263 -11.65 -4.82 -3.45
C PHE A 263 -11.19 -4.00 -4.65
N THR A 264 -11.07 -4.66 -5.80
CA THR A 264 -10.60 -4.01 -7.03
C THR A 264 -11.54 -2.89 -7.47
N THR A 265 -12.86 -3.13 -7.40
CA THR A 265 -13.90 -2.13 -7.73
C THR A 265 -13.84 -0.91 -6.81
N TRP A 266 -13.65 -1.12 -5.51
CA TRP A 266 -13.55 -0.01 -4.55
C TRP A 266 -12.29 0.80 -4.75
N LEU A 267 -11.16 0.15 -4.98
CA LEU A 267 -9.92 0.84 -5.31
C LEU A 267 -10.03 1.63 -6.64
N GLU A 268 -10.72 1.11 -7.65
CA GLU A 268 -10.99 1.85 -8.89
C GLU A 268 -11.76 3.14 -8.62
N LYS A 269 -12.79 3.10 -7.76
CA LYS A 269 -13.55 4.30 -7.35
C LYS A 269 -12.63 5.34 -6.71
N ASP A 270 -11.76 4.92 -5.79
CA ASP A 270 -10.83 5.83 -5.13
C ASP A 270 -9.86 6.47 -6.14
N ILE A 271 -9.34 5.69 -7.10
CA ILE A 271 -8.45 6.18 -8.15
C ILE A 271 -9.17 7.15 -9.11
N TYR A 272 -10.43 6.89 -9.45
CA TYR A 272 -11.22 7.81 -10.29
C TYR A 272 -11.54 9.11 -9.55
N ASN A 273 -11.77 9.06 -8.23
CA ASN A 273 -12.02 10.25 -7.40
C ASN A 273 -10.79 11.17 -7.31
N ASP A 274 -9.62 10.62 -6.97
CA ASP A 274 -8.36 11.38 -7.01
C ASP A 274 -7.22 10.55 -7.60
N PRO A 275 -7.01 10.59 -8.92
CA PRO A 275 -5.94 9.85 -9.58
C PRO A 275 -4.54 10.32 -9.20
N THR A 276 -4.40 11.44 -8.51
CA THR A 276 -3.09 11.97 -8.14
C THR A 276 -2.43 11.21 -6.99
N GLN A 277 -3.18 10.38 -6.29
CA GLN A 277 -2.74 9.66 -5.11
C GLN A 277 -2.36 8.18 -5.38
N TYR A 278 -2.67 7.64 -6.56
CA TYR A 278 -2.34 6.25 -6.89
C TYR A 278 -0.88 6.08 -7.35
N LEU A 279 -0.24 4.95 -7.01
CA LEU A 279 1.17 4.67 -7.32
C LEU A 279 1.41 4.36 -8.81
N TRP A 280 1.28 5.36 -9.68
CA TRP A 280 1.45 5.22 -11.13
C TRP A 280 2.85 4.80 -11.59
N THR A 281 3.87 4.90 -10.74
CA THR A 281 5.23 4.43 -11.05
C THR A 281 5.31 2.91 -11.15
N HIS A 282 4.40 2.16 -10.54
CA HIS A 282 4.30 0.72 -10.77
C HIS A 282 3.78 0.43 -12.17
N ASN A 283 4.47 -0.43 -12.95
CA ASN A 283 4.02 -0.81 -14.29
C ASN A 283 2.85 -1.82 -14.21
N ARG A 284 1.65 -1.32 -13.81
CA ARG A 284 0.47 -2.14 -13.51
C ARG A 284 -0.03 -2.93 -14.72
N PHE A 285 0.04 -2.32 -15.91
CA PHE A 285 -0.51 -2.88 -17.14
C PHE A 285 0.52 -3.61 -18.00
N LYS A 286 1.70 -3.95 -17.46
CA LYS A 286 2.80 -4.58 -18.21
C LYS A 286 2.45 -5.93 -18.88
N HIS A 287 1.44 -6.63 -18.35
CA HIS A 287 1.02 -7.94 -18.85
C HIS A 287 -0.25 -7.90 -19.72
N ARG A 288 -0.82 -6.72 -20.01
CA ARG A 288 -2.06 -6.57 -20.79
C ARG A 288 -2.07 -7.25 -22.16
N HIS A 289 -0.89 -7.50 -22.75
CA HIS A 289 -0.74 -8.17 -24.05
C HIS A 289 -0.51 -9.69 -23.93
N LYS A 290 -0.48 -10.24 -22.72
CA LYS A 290 -0.21 -11.66 -22.48
C LYS A 290 -1.48 -12.50 -22.33
N ILE A 291 -2.62 -11.96 -22.74
CA ILE A 291 -3.86 -12.73 -22.88
C ILE A 291 -3.66 -13.61 -24.11
N THR A 292 -3.00 -14.75 -23.93
CA THR A 292 -2.94 -15.79 -24.96
C THR A 292 -4.31 -16.44 -24.99
N GLY A 293 -4.96 -16.38 -26.17
CA GLY A 293 -6.23 -17.03 -26.40
C GLY A 293 -6.15 -18.52 -26.08
N LYS A 294 -6.79 -18.88 -25.01
CA LYS A 294 -7.45 -20.14 -24.65
C LYS A 294 -8.41 -19.72 -23.52
N ASP A 295 -9.49 -19.07 -23.94
CA ASP A 295 -10.72 -19.04 -23.15
C ASP A 295 -11.56 -20.24 -23.50
#